data_872ba422bec33ebddaa1d98169affca3
#
_entry.id   872ba422bec33ebddaa1d98169affca3
#
_cell.length_a   1.000
_cell.length_b   1.000
_cell.length_c   1.000
_cell.angle_alpha   90.00
_cell.angle_beta   90.00
_cell.angle_gamma   90.00
#
_symmetry.space_group_name_H-M   'P 1'
#
loop_
_entity.id
_entity.type
_entity.pdbx_description
1 polymer ?
#
loop_
_entity_poly.entity_id
_entity_poly.type
_entity_poly.pdbx_seq_one_letter_code
_entity_poly.pdbx_strand_id
1 'polypeptide(L)'
;IYPLVYMRQNFELSMLEAFGISAAELQSCYALLGVLFVLTYLPSGWLADRFRLRYLIAGSLIATGLIGIWFATFPPLGQVRLIFIGWGLSSGLTFWAAMIKAVSLIAPLSAQGRFFGWLEGGRGAVEALLASLAVGLFALLLARSEMLVGSALQVVIWLYAGFSIAVAWPVLNWLNDDEAPSSQSTREKVESRALMADLGLLARNPSLWLAGLVMLSGYQLFWTTYSFSAFIQIALGLSALSAGAITVGRLWMRPIGAIVAGYLSDWTSRQLVLGALLFLGATLLLLFGGLGISWSGAPVVGLVLVIGLITYGARGVFWATLADCDVPDRVKGLAIGSLSLICYAPDVIQPLIEASLLGDSPSAGGYQSYYRWAAMVALLGSGLALWLHQRVQGRQPDL
;
A
#
# COMPACT_ATOMS: atom_id res chain seq x y z
N ILE A 1 -10.58 -1.09 -5.82
CA ILE A 1 -10.13 0.31 -5.88
C ILE A 1 -8.77 0.42 -6.59
N TYR A 2 -7.72 -0.23 -6.09
CA TYR A 2 -6.33 -0.02 -6.54
C TYR A 2 -6.11 -0.19 -8.06
N PRO A 3 -6.58 -1.25 -8.75
CA PRO A 3 -6.37 -1.39 -10.19
C PRO A 3 -6.97 -0.25 -11.03
N LEU A 4 -8.09 0.34 -10.58
CA LEU A 4 -8.73 1.46 -11.26
C LEU A 4 -7.96 2.78 -11.05
N VAL A 5 -7.64 3.09 -9.80
CA VAL A 5 -6.96 4.35 -9.44
C VAL A 5 -5.52 4.39 -9.95
N TYR A 6 -4.82 3.24 -9.97
CA TYR A 6 -3.42 3.13 -10.41
C TYR A 6 -3.26 2.44 -11.76
N MET A 7 -4.21 2.62 -12.68
CA MET A 7 -4.18 2.03 -14.03
C MET A 7 -2.88 2.31 -14.80
N ARG A 8 -2.21 3.42 -14.52
CA ARG A 8 -0.94 3.78 -15.19
C ARG A 8 0.11 2.69 -15.09
N GLN A 9 0.08 1.83 -14.05
CA GLN A 9 1.06 0.75 -13.91
C GLN A 9 1.08 -0.20 -15.11
N ASN A 10 -0.06 -0.34 -15.80
CA ASN A 10 -0.20 -1.25 -16.93
C ASN A 10 -0.57 -0.55 -18.24
N PHE A 11 -1.14 0.68 -18.18
CA PHE A 11 -1.77 1.33 -19.34
C PHE A 11 -1.35 2.80 -19.49
N GLU A 12 -0.19 3.22 -18.96
CA GLU A 12 0.22 4.62 -18.98
C GLU A 12 0.19 5.22 -20.37
N LEU A 13 0.86 4.62 -21.34
CA LEU A 13 0.91 5.14 -22.72
C LEU A 13 -0.48 5.21 -23.37
N SER A 14 -1.30 4.17 -23.15
CA SER A 14 -2.68 4.15 -23.64
C SER A 14 -3.55 5.24 -23.00
N MET A 15 -3.29 5.57 -21.72
CA MET A 15 -3.96 6.69 -21.05
C MET A 15 -3.54 8.02 -21.65
N LEU A 16 -2.24 8.24 -21.87
CA LEU A 16 -1.74 9.49 -22.48
C LEU A 16 -2.38 9.71 -23.85
N GLU A 17 -2.44 8.66 -24.66
CA GLU A 17 -3.08 8.70 -26.00
C GLU A 17 -4.57 8.96 -25.90
N ALA A 18 -5.30 8.19 -25.10
CA ALA A 18 -6.76 8.28 -25.02
C ALA A 18 -7.28 9.60 -24.41
N PHE A 19 -6.57 10.17 -23.45
CA PHE A 19 -6.92 11.46 -22.83
C PHE A 19 -6.31 12.67 -23.54
N GLY A 20 -5.35 12.46 -24.45
CA GLY A 20 -4.61 13.53 -25.10
C GLY A 20 -3.82 14.41 -24.11
N ILE A 21 -3.29 13.82 -23.05
CA ILE A 21 -2.52 14.51 -22.01
C ILE A 21 -1.06 14.07 -22.01
N SER A 22 -0.19 14.94 -21.52
CA SER A 22 1.23 14.64 -21.35
C SER A 22 1.50 13.77 -20.11
N ALA A 23 2.66 13.10 -20.08
CA ALA A 23 3.10 12.36 -18.91
C ALA A 23 3.21 13.27 -17.65
N ALA A 24 3.68 14.51 -17.82
CA ALA A 24 3.78 15.48 -16.72
C ALA A 24 2.41 15.86 -16.15
N GLU A 25 1.40 16.03 -17.01
CA GLU A 25 0.03 16.31 -16.59
C GLU A 25 -0.59 15.12 -15.84
N LEU A 26 -0.37 13.89 -16.32
CA LEU A 26 -0.79 12.69 -15.61
C LEU A 26 -0.10 12.57 -14.24
N GLN A 27 1.21 12.81 -14.18
CA GLN A 27 1.94 12.81 -12.90
C GLN A 27 1.42 13.88 -11.94
N SER A 28 1.01 15.06 -12.44
CA SER A 28 0.40 16.09 -11.60
C SER A 28 -0.92 15.64 -10.95
N CYS A 29 -1.71 14.80 -11.65
CA CYS A 29 -2.94 14.20 -11.10
C CYS A 29 -2.61 13.21 -9.98
N TYR A 30 -1.57 12.37 -10.14
CA TYR A 30 -1.13 11.45 -9.08
C TYR A 30 -0.51 12.18 -7.88
N ALA A 31 0.22 13.28 -8.10
CA ALA A 31 0.71 14.12 -7.02
C ALA A 31 -0.45 14.71 -6.19
N LEU A 32 -1.51 15.18 -6.87
CA LEU A 32 -2.73 15.67 -6.22
C LEU A 32 -3.42 14.57 -5.39
N LEU A 33 -3.50 13.35 -5.91
CA LEU A 33 -4.01 12.18 -5.20
C LEU A 33 -3.20 11.91 -3.92
N GLY A 34 -1.87 11.95 -4.01
CA GLY A 34 -0.96 11.76 -2.87
C GLY A 34 -1.16 12.82 -1.78
N VAL A 35 -1.28 14.09 -2.16
CA VAL A 35 -1.59 15.18 -1.23
C VAL A 35 -2.91 14.93 -0.51
N LEU A 36 -3.94 14.49 -1.24
CA LEU A 36 -5.23 14.18 -0.64
C LEU A 36 -5.16 13.00 0.33
N PHE A 37 -4.36 11.97 0.04
CA PHE A 37 -4.15 10.89 0.99
C PHE A 37 -3.56 11.38 2.30
N VAL A 38 -2.50 12.20 2.25
CA VAL A 38 -1.90 12.80 3.45
C VAL A 38 -2.93 13.59 4.25
N LEU A 39 -3.73 14.43 3.58
CA LEU A 39 -4.75 15.25 4.23
C LEU A 39 -5.91 14.43 4.80
N THR A 40 -6.21 13.26 4.21
CA THR A 40 -7.38 12.45 4.59
C THR A 40 -7.07 11.35 5.60
N TYR A 41 -5.83 10.93 5.80
CA TYR A 41 -5.50 9.81 6.70
C TYR A 41 -5.99 10.03 8.13
N LEU A 42 -5.74 11.19 8.72
CA LEU A 42 -6.19 11.48 10.08
C LEU A 42 -7.73 11.61 10.18
N PRO A 43 -8.40 12.39 9.30
CA PRO A 43 -9.87 12.41 9.24
C PRO A 43 -10.49 11.03 8.97
N SER A 44 -9.85 10.18 8.15
CA SER A 44 -10.31 8.82 7.87
C SER A 44 -10.37 7.97 9.14
N GLY A 45 -9.34 8.07 10.00
CA GLY A 45 -9.32 7.38 11.28
C GLY A 45 -10.45 7.84 12.20
N TRP A 46 -10.67 9.15 12.27
CA TRP A 46 -11.77 9.74 13.04
C TRP A 46 -13.16 9.30 12.53
N LEU A 47 -13.36 9.21 11.21
CA LEU A 47 -14.58 8.69 10.61
C LEU A 47 -14.78 7.21 10.94
N ALA A 48 -13.73 6.40 10.84
CA ALA A 48 -13.78 4.97 11.15
C ALA A 48 -14.13 4.67 12.62
N ASP A 49 -13.92 5.61 13.54
CA ASP A 49 -14.32 5.47 14.95
C ASP A 49 -15.79 5.83 15.19
N ARG A 50 -16.46 6.55 14.27
CA ARG A 50 -17.82 7.11 14.47
C ARG A 50 -18.89 6.51 13.58
N PHE A 51 -18.49 5.96 12.45
CA PHE A 51 -19.41 5.42 11.46
C PHE A 51 -19.24 3.92 11.32
N ARG A 52 -20.30 3.21 10.94
CA ARG A 52 -20.23 1.76 10.66
C ARG A 52 -19.30 1.50 9.50
N LEU A 53 -18.33 0.63 9.71
CA LEU A 53 -17.24 0.34 8.77
C LEU A 53 -17.75 -0.18 7.43
N ARG A 54 -18.80 -1.04 7.44
CA ARG A 54 -19.42 -1.56 6.22
C ARG A 54 -19.95 -0.47 5.30
N TYR A 55 -20.52 0.61 5.83
CA TYR A 55 -21.02 1.71 5.01
C TYR A 55 -19.89 2.60 4.49
N LEU A 56 -18.85 2.83 5.27
CA LEU A 56 -17.66 3.57 4.82
C LEU A 56 -16.96 2.84 3.68
N ILE A 57 -16.72 1.53 3.83
CA ILE A 57 -16.04 0.69 2.84
C ILE A 57 -16.89 0.56 1.57
N ALA A 58 -18.17 0.18 1.70
CA ALA A 58 -19.05 0.01 0.55
C ALA A 58 -19.33 1.33 -0.18
N GLY A 59 -19.55 2.41 0.56
CA GLY A 59 -19.73 3.74 -0.02
C GLY A 59 -18.50 4.20 -0.81
N SER A 60 -17.29 3.93 -0.28
CA SER A 60 -16.05 4.19 -0.99
C SER A 60 -15.93 3.39 -2.30
N LEU A 61 -16.24 2.09 -2.25
CA LEU A 61 -16.19 1.21 -3.43
C LEU A 61 -17.16 1.68 -4.53
N ILE A 62 -18.38 2.03 -4.14
CA ILE A 62 -19.39 2.56 -5.07
C ILE A 62 -18.95 3.92 -5.64
N ALA A 63 -18.54 4.85 -4.79
CA ALA A 63 -18.09 6.17 -5.23
C ALA A 63 -16.88 6.07 -6.17
N THR A 64 -15.89 5.25 -5.83
CA THR A 64 -14.71 5.03 -6.69
C THR A 64 -15.10 4.45 -8.04
N GLY A 65 -16.02 3.49 -8.07
CA GLY A 65 -16.50 2.89 -9.32
C GLY A 65 -17.31 3.89 -10.18
N LEU A 66 -18.22 4.67 -9.58
CA LEU A 66 -18.98 5.70 -10.30
C LEU A 66 -18.06 6.79 -10.89
N ILE A 67 -17.06 7.23 -10.12
CA ILE A 67 -16.03 8.15 -10.61
C ILE A 67 -15.23 7.49 -11.76
N GLY A 68 -14.98 6.18 -11.70
CA GLY A 68 -14.36 5.42 -12.79
C GLY A 68 -15.20 5.38 -14.06
N ILE A 69 -16.54 5.29 -13.94
CA ILE A 69 -17.45 5.41 -15.11
C ILE A 69 -17.33 6.79 -15.74
N TRP A 70 -17.25 7.85 -14.93
CA TRP A 70 -16.98 9.20 -15.45
C TRP A 70 -15.61 9.29 -16.12
N PHE A 71 -14.56 8.70 -15.52
CA PHE A 71 -13.22 8.64 -16.11
C PHE A 71 -13.20 7.96 -17.49
N ALA A 72 -14.05 6.95 -17.70
CA ALA A 72 -14.18 6.23 -18.96
C ALA A 72 -14.77 7.10 -20.10
N THR A 73 -15.27 8.29 -19.84
CA THR A 73 -15.74 9.24 -20.87
C THR A 73 -14.60 10.07 -21.49
N PHE A 74 -13.35 9.85 -21.05
CA PHE A 74 -12.18 10.59 -21.47
C PHE A 74 -12.33 12.12 -21.36
N PRO A 75 -12.70 12.63 -20.19
CA PRO A 75 -12.96 14.06 -20.02
C PRO A 75 -11.66 14.88 -20.11
N PRO A 76 -11.73 16.21 -20.36
CA PRO A 76 -10.56 17.07 -20.41
C PRO A 76 -9.82 17.15 -19.07
N LEU A 77 -8.53 17.51 -19.10
CA LEU A 77 -7.60 17.50 -17.97
C LEU A 77 -8.17 18.13 -16.68
N GLY A 78 -8.91 19.23 -16.79
CA GLY A 78 -9.54 19.86 -15.62
C GLY A 78 -10.49 18.93 -14.88
N GLN A 79 -11.29 18.14 -15.61
CA GLN A 79 -12.17 17.14 -15.02
C GLN A 79 -11.41 15.89 -14.56
N VAL A 80 -10.34 15.49 -15.26
CA VAL A 80 -9.45 14.41 -14.79
C VAL A 80 -8.90 14.75 -13.41
N ARG A 81 -8.47 15.99 -13.17
CA ARG A 81 -8.03 16.44 -11.84
C ARG A 81 -9.12 16.30 -10.78
N LEU A 82 -10.38 16.65 -11.11
CA LEU A 82 -11.53 16.49 -10.21
C LEU A 82 -11.80 15.00 -9.91
N ILE A 83 -11.65 14.12 -10.91
CA ILE A 83 -11.74 12.67 -10.74
C ILE A 83 -10.70 12.17 -9.74
N PHE A 84 -9.44 12.62 -9.86
CA PHE A 84 -8.38 12.24 -8.92
C PHE A 84 -8.62 12.80 -7.51
N ILE A 85 -9.20 13.99 -7.37
CA ILE A 85 -9.69 14.52 -6.09
C ILE A 85 -10.79 13.60 -5.52
N GLY A 86 -11.77 13.23 -6.34
CA GLY A 86 -12.83 12.32 -5.93
C GLY A 86 -12.31 10.95 -5.49
N TRP A 87 -11.36 10.38 -6.21
CA TRP A 87 -10.71 9.12 -5.81
C TRP A 87 -9.89 9.27 -4.53
N GLY A 88 -9.20 10.39 -4.33
CA GLY A 88 -8.46 10.67 -3.08
C GLY A 88 -9.40 10.74 -1.88
N LEU A 89 -10.55 11.39 -2.03
CA LEU A 89 -11.57 11.47 -0.98
C LEU A 89 -12.25 10.12 -0.76
N SER A 90 -12.67 9.42 -1.81
CA SER A 90 -13.38 8.14 -1.66
C SER A 90 -12.47 7.05 -1.09
N SER A 91 -11.22 6.94 -1.54
CA SER A 91 -10.31 5.88 -1.09
C SER A 91 -9.50 6.26 0.16
N GLY A 92 -9.01 7.49 0.25
CA GLY A 92 -8.23 7.96 1.40
C GLY A 92 -9.08 8.21 2.63
N LEU A 93 -10.20 8.97 2.47
CA LEU A 93 -11.01 9.41 3.60
C LEU A 93 -11.93 8.32 4.15
N THR A 94 -12.58 7.52 3.30
CA THR A 94 -13.62 6.60 3.76
C THR A 94 -13.24 5.12 3.71
N PHE A 95 -12.24 4.73 2.91
CA PHE A 95 -11.87 3.33 2.74
C PHE A 95 -10.73 2.89 3.66
N TRP A 96 -9.64 3.66 3.69
CA TRP A 96 -8.36 3.17 4.20
C TRP A 96 -8.40 2.77 5.68
N ALA A 97 -8.69 3.72 6.57
CA ALA A 97 -8.73 3.44 8.00
C ALA A 97 -9.86 2.48 8.38
N ALA A 98 -11.01 2.56 7.70
CA ALA A 98 -12.14 1.67 7.91
C ALA A 98 -11.79 0.21 7.58
N MET A 99 -11.09 -0.05 6.48
CA MET A 99 -10.64 -1.39 6.09
C MET A 99 -9.64 -1.97 7.11
N ILE A 100 -8.63 -1.20 7.50
CA ILE A 100 -7.62 -1.65 8.46
C ILE A 100 -8.27 -1.91 9.83
N LYS A 101 -9.15 -1.01 10.27
CA LYS A 101 -9.88 -1.17 11.54
C LYS A 101 -10.79 -2.40 11.50
N ALA A 102 -11.53 -2.63 10.42
CA ALA A 102 -12.38 -3.81 10.28
C ALA A 102 -11.58 -5.11 10.49
N VAL A 103 -10.44 -5.25 9.82
CA VAL A 103 -9.56 -6.42 10.01
C VAL A 103 -9.04 -6.51 11.43
N SER A 104 -8.61 -5.40 12.04
CA SER A 104 -8.07 -5.39 13.39
C SER A 104 -9.10 -5.75 14.48
N LEU A 105 -10.39 -5.52 14.22
CA LEU A 105 -11.48 -5.85 15.14
C LEU A 105 -11.97 -7.30 14.98
N ILE A 106 -12.00 -7.79 13.73
CA ILE A 106 -12.44 -9.18 13.42
C ILE A 106 -11.35 -10.18 13.83
N ALA A 107 -10.09 -9.82 13.72
CA ALA A 107 -8.98 -10.72 14.00
C ALA A 107 -8.76 -10.88 15.51
N PRO A 108 -8.75 -12.12 16.05
CA PRO A 108 -8.34 -12.37 17.42
C PRO A 108 -6.92 -11.84 17.68
N LEU A 109 -6.61 -11.44 18.92
CA LEU A 109 -5.28 -10.90 19.26
C LEU A 109 -4.15 -11.88 18.91
N SER A 110 -4.39 -13.20 19.06
CA SER A 110 -3.43 -14.26 18.70
C SER A 110 -3.29 -14.50 17.20
N ALA A 111 -4.13 -13.89 16.35
CA ALA A 111 -4.21 -14.16 14.92
C ALA A 111 -4.08 -12.88 14.05
N GLN A 112 -3.72 -11.77 14.63
CA GLN A 112 -3.61 -10.48 13.91
C GLN A 112 -2.66 -10.58 12.70
N GLY A 113 -1.54 -11.26 12.84
CA GLY A 113 -0.57 -11.46 11.76
C GLY A 113 -1.18 -12.19 10.56
N ARG A 114 -1.89 -13.29 10.81
CA ARG A 114 -2.57 -14.07 9.75
C ARG A 114 -3.63 -13.23 9.02
N PHE A 115 -4.47 -12.51 9.76
CA PHE A 115 -5.53 -11.73 9.16
C PHE A 115 -5.00 -10.57 8.30
N PHE A 116 -3.97 -9.85 8.76
CA PHE A 116 -3.31 -8.83 7.95
C PHE A 116 -2.52 -9.43 6.79
N GLY A 117 -1.90 -10.60 6.98
CA GLY A 117 -1.27 -11.38 5.92
C GLY A 117 -2.26 -11.78 4.82
N TRP A 118 -3.45 -12.28 5.20
CA TRP A 118 -4.53 -12.59 4.26
C TRP A 118 -5.10 -11.35 3.57
N LEU A 119 -5.24 -10.22 4.30
CA LEU A 119 -5.66 -8.96 3.70
C LEU A 119 -4.68 -8.51 2.61
N GLU A 120 -3.39 -8.45 2.93
CA GLU A 120 -2.37 -7.97 1.98
C GLU A 120 -2.15 -8.97 0.84
N GLY A 121 -2.11 -10.26 1.15
CA GLY A 121 -2.00 -11.32 0.16
C GLY A 121 -3.20 -11.39 -0.77
N GLY A 122 -4.41 -11.32 -0.23
CA GLY A 122 -5.66 -11.31 -1.00
C GLY A 122 -5.77 -10.08 -1.91
N ARG A 123 -5.40 -8.90 -1.40
CA ARG A 123 -5.33 -7.68 -2.22
C ARG A 123 -4.35 -7.86 -3.37
N GLY A 124 -3.18 -8.44 -3.11
CA GLY A 124 -2.18 -8.71 -4.14
C GLY A 124 -2.65 -9.71 -5.18
N ALA A 125 -3.29 -10.81 -4.77
CA ALA A 125 -3.84 -11.81 -5.67
C ALA A 125 -4.94 -11.22 -6.57
N VAL A 126 -5.90 -10.49 -5.99
CA VAL A 126 -6.97 -9.82 -6.75
C VAL A 126 -6.40 -8.79 -7.71
N GLU A 127 -5.40 -8.00 -7.29
CA GLU A 127 -4.73 -7.04 -8.16
C GLU A 127 -4.05 -7.72 -9.35
N ALA A 128 -3.27 -8.79 -9.11
CA ALA A 128 -2.58 -9.53 -10.15
C ALA A 128 -3.56 -10.20 -11.13
N LEU A 129 -4.65 -10.80 -10.64
CA LEU A 129 -5.69 -11.40 -11.46
C LEU A 129 -6.42 -10.37 -12.31
N LEU A 130 -6.87 -9.26 -11.72
CA LEU A 130 -7.56 -8.19 -12.45
C LEU A 130 -6.64 -7.54 -13.48
N ALA A 131 -5.37 -7.31 -13.16
CA ALA A 131 -4.40 -6.77 -14.12
C ALA A 131 -4.17 -7.75 -15.29
N SER A 132 -4.02 -9.05 -15.00
CA SER A 132 -3.86 -10.07 -16.04
C SER A 132 -5.09 -10.15 -16.95
N LEU A 133 -6.30 -10.13 -16.38
CA LEU A 133 -7.56 -10.11 -17.14
C LEU A 133 -7.68 -8.85 -18.00
N ALA A 134 -7.36 -7.69 -17.45
CA ALA A 134 -7.47 -6.42 -18.14
C ALA A 134 -6.48 -6.31 -19.31
N VAL A 135 -5.22 -6.70 -19.09
CA VAL A 135 -4.19 -6.71 -20.16
C VAL A 135 -4.55 -7.72 -21.23
N GLY A 136 -5.00 -8.92 -20.86
CA GLY A 136 -5.45 -9.94 -21.81
C GLY A 136 -6.67 -9.47 -22.63
N LEU A 137 -7.67 -8.86 -21.98
CA LEU A 137 -8.84 -8.31 -22.64
C LEU A 137 -8.46 -7.16 -23.59
N PHE A 138 -7.63 -6.22 -23.12
CA PHE A 138 -7.14 -5.10 -23.93
C PHE A 138 -6.42 -5.58 -25.19
N ALA A 139 -5.49 -6.53 -25.05
CA ALA A 139 -4.77 -7.12 -26.18
C ALA A 139 -5.72 -7.85 -27.17
N LEU A 140 -6.72 -8.59 -26.64
CA LEU A 140 -7.72 -9.28 -27.45
C LEU A 140 -8.58 -8.30 -28.26
N LEU A 141 -9.02 -7.19 -27.63
CA LEU A 141 -9.84 -6.17 -28.29
C LEU A 141 -9.07 -5.48 -29.42
N LEU A 142 -7.78 -5.17 -29.21
CA LEU A 142 -6.93 -4.58 -30.26
C LEU A 142 -6.69 -5.57 -31.42
N ALA A 143 -6.42 -6.86 -31.09
CA ALA A 143 -6.05 -7.85 -32.12
C ALA A 143 -7.23 -8.36 -32.94
N ARG A 144 -8.42 -8.53 -32.33
CA ARG A 144 -9.58 -9.18 -33.00
C ARG A 144 -10.64 -8.19 -33.47
N SER A 145 -10.77 -7.04 -32.82
CA SER A 145 -11.88 -6.13 -33.10
C SER A 145 -11.44 -4.86 -33.83
N GLU A 146 -10.15 -4.73 -34.17
CA GLU A 146 -9.57 -3.52 -34.76
C GLU A 146 -9.99 -2.23 -34.01
N MET A 147 -10.25 -2.36 -32.71
CA MET A 147 -10.70 -1.26 -31.88
C MET A 147 -9.56 -0.24 -31.70
N LEU A 148 -9.94 1.03 -31.65
CA LEU A 148 -9.01 2.09 -31.25
C LEU A 148 -8.55 1.88 -29.81
N VAL A 149 -7.32 2.28 -29.49
CA VAL A 149 -6.71 2.20 -28.16
C VAL A 149 -7.63 2.75 -27.07
N GLY A 150 -8.24 3.93 -27.33
CA GLY A 150 -9.19 4.55 -26.40
C GLY A 150 -10.40 3.68 -26.09
N SER A 151 -11.03 3.08 -27.13
CA SER A 151 -12.21 2.22 -26.93
C SER A 151 -11.86 0.95 -26.15
N ALA A 152 -10.72 0.33 -26.43
CA ALA A 152 -10.25 -0.84 -25.69
C ALA A 152 -9.94 -0.47 -24.21
N LEU A 153 -9.32 0.70 -23.98
CA LEU A 153 -9.06 1.22 -22.64
C LEU A 153 -10.34 1.52 -21.88
N GLN A 154 -11.37 2.05 -22.56
CA GLN A 154 -12.68 2.33 -21.97
C GLN A 154 -13.32 1.04 -21.41
N VAL A 155 -13.24 -0.06 -22.12
CA VAL A 155 -13.75 -1.37 -21.66
C VAL A 155 -12.99 -1.83 -20.39
N VAL A 156 -11.69 -1.63 -20.34
CA VAL A 156 -10.87 -1.93 -19.15
C VAL A 156 -11.28 -1.07 -17.97
N ILE A 157 -11.53 0.23 -18.17
CA ILE A 157 -12.01 1.13 -17.11
C ILE A 157 -13.37 0.66 -16.60
N TRP A 158 -14.30 0.30 -17.48
CA TRP A 158 -15.61 -0.24 -17.09
C TRP A 158 -15.49 -1.55 -16.31
N LEU A 159 -14.57 -2.45 -16.71
CA LEU A 159 -14.30 -3.68 -15.97
C LEU A 159 -13.89 -3.39 -14.52
N TYR A 160 -12.93 -2.50 -14.33
CA TYR A 160 -12.45 -2.14 -12.99
C TYR A 160 -13.50 -1.38 -12.16
N ALA A 161 -14.23 -0.46 -12.79
CA ALA A 161 -15.30 0.30 -12.16
C ALA A 161 -16.45 -0.61 -11.73
N GLY A 162 -16.90 -1.49 -12.64
CA GLY A 162 -17.96 -2.46 -12.38
C GLY A 162 -17.56 -3.45 -11.27
N PHE A 163 -16.33 -3.94 -11.30
CA PHE A 163 -15.81 -4.80 -10.22
C PHE A 163 -15.78 -4.08 -8.87
N SER A 164 -15.37 -2.82 -8.84
CA SER A 164 -15.37 -2.02 -7.60
C SER A 164 -16.77 -1.89 -7.01
N ILE A 165 -17.78 -1.58 -7.85
CA ILE A 165 -19.18 -1.48 -7.43
C ILE A 165 -19.72 -2.85 -6.99
N ALA A 166 -19.43 -3.92 -7.75
CA ALA A 166 -19.92 -5.26 -7.44
C ALA A 166 -19.42 -5.76 -6.07
N VAL A 167 -18.17 -5.46 -5.70
CA VAL A 167 -17.60 -5.83 -4.40
C VAL A 167 -18.26 -5.09 -3.23
N ALA A 168 -18.91 -3.97 -3.46
CA ALA A 168 -19.65 -3.27 -2.40
C ALA A 168 -20.82 -4.09 -1.87
N TRP A 169 -21.46 -4.92 -2.71
CA TRP A 169 -22.60 -5.76 -2.31
C TRP A 169 -22.22 -6.80 -1.21
N PRO A 170 -21.18 -7.65 -1.37
CA PRO A 170 -20.76 -8.56 -0.30
C PRO A 170 -20.28 -7.81 0.95
N VAL A 171 -19.65 -6.64 0.81
CA VAL A 171 -19.25 -5.83 1.97
C VAL A 171 -20.48 -5.40 2.78
N LEU A 172 -21.54 -4.93 2.13
CA LEU A 172 -22.77 -4.51 2.82
C LEU A 172 -23.48 -5.66 3.53
N ASN A 173 -23.45 -6.87 2.95
CA ASN A 173 -24.25 -7.99 3.44
C ASN A 173 -23.46 -8.93 4.38
N TRP A 174 -22.15 -9.04 4.22
CA TRP A 174 -21.34 -10.02 4.95
C TRP A 174 -20.40 -9.41 5.97
N LEU A 175 -20.05 -8.12 5.84
CA LEU A 175 -19.26 -7.45 6.87
C LEU A 175 -20.16 -7.10 8.05
N ASN A 176 -20.12 -7.94 9.07
CA ASN A 176 -20.86 -7.74 10.31
C ASN A 176 -20.03 -6.85 11.25
N ASP A 177 -20.42 -5.60 11.38
CA ASP A 177 -19.79 -4.61 12.27
C ASP A 177 -20.69 -4.26 13.48
N ASP A 178 -21.79 -5.01 13.66
CA ASP A 178 -22.70 -4.81 14.79
C ASP A 178 -22.07 -5.29 16.12
N GLU A 179 -21.08 -6.20 16.05
CA GLU A 179 -20.31 -6.67 17.23
C GLU A 179 -19.11 -5.75 17.56
N ALA A 180 -18.82 -4.76 16.73
CA ALA A 180 -17.78 -3.80 17.05
C ALA A 180 -18.22 -2.96 18.27
N PRO A 181 -17.42 -2.92 19.37
CA PRO A 181 -17.78 -2.24 20.61
C PRO A 181 -18.16 -0.77 20.48
N SER A 182 -17.90 -0.19 19.32
CA SER A 182 -18.17 1.23 19.02
C SER A 182 -19.62 1.55 18.65
N SER A 183 -20.50 0.55 18.45
CA SER A 183 -21.84 0.81 17.94
C SER A 183 -22.87 1.21 19.00
N GLN A 184 -22.60 1.00 20.29
CA GLN A 184 -23.60 1.24 21.33
C GLN A 184 -23.28 2.26 22.41
N SER A 185 -22.04 2.70 22.58
CA SER A 185 -21.76 3.71 23.58
C SER A 185 -21.57 5.07 22.93
N THR A 186 -22.56 5.90 23.15
CA THR A 186 -22.47 7.35 23.12
C THR A 186 -22.64 8.03 21.77
N ARG A 187 -23.87 8.22 21.35
CA ARG A 187 -24.30 9.45 20.69
C ARG A 187 -24.15 10.66 21.65
N GLU A 188 -23.05 10.72 22.38
CA GLU A 188 -22.69 11.95 23.06
C GLU A 188 -22.17 12.95 22.04
N LYS A 189 -22.63 14.18 22.13
CA LYS A 189 -22.18 15.34 21.37
C LYS A 189 -20.66 15.33 21.33
N VAL A 190 -20.09 15.05 20.15
CA VAL A 190 -18.65 15.05 19.93
C VAL A 190 -18.17 16.49 20.01
N GLU A 191 -17.84 16.94 21.19
CA GLU A 191 -17.14 18.19 21.39
C GLU A 191 -15.72 18.05 20.84
N SER A 192 -15.20 19.10 20.23
CA SER A 192 -13.80 19.21 19.78
C SER A 192 -12.80 18.87 20.93
N ARG A 193 -13.24 19.01 22.17
CA ARG A 193 -12.53 18.62 23.39
C ARG A 193 -12.25 17.11 23.47
N ALA A 194 -13.15 16.26 22.98
CA ALA A 194 -12.95 14.81 22.97
C ALA A 194 -11.88 14.38 21.97
N LEU A 195 -11.85 14.99 20.78
CA LEU A 195 -10.82 14.69 19.77
C LEU A 195 -9.42 15.06 20.26
N MET A 196 -9.27 16.23 20.89
CA MET A 196 -7.96 16.65 21.43
C MET A 196 -7.51 15.77 22.60
N ALA A 197 -8.45 15.30 23.44
CA ALA A 197 -8.15 14.36 24.51
C ALA A 197 -7.70 12.99 23.95
N ASP A 198 -8.37 12.50 22.90
CA ASP A 198 -8.04 11.25 22.22
C ASP A 198 -6.68 11.34 21.49
N LEU A 199 -6.39 12.44 20.81
CA LEU A 199 -5.06 12.71 20.25
C LEU A 199 -3.99 12.80 21.36
N GLY A 200 -4.30 13.45 22.48
CA GLY A 200 -3.43 13.51 23.66
C GLY A 200 -3.14 12.14 24.26
N LEU A 201 -4.12 11.22 24.26
CA LEU A 201 -3.95 9.83 24.68
C LEU A 201 -2.98 9.10 23.76
N LEU A 202 -3.16 9.21 22.45
CA LEU A 202 -2.30 8.56 21.45
C LEU A 202 -0.88 9.15 21.47
N ALA A 203 -0.76 10.48 21.60
CA ALA A 203 0.54 11.17 21.66
C ALA A 203 1.43 10.67 22.81
N ARG A 204 0.82 10.27 23.92
CA ARG A 204 1.51 9.73 25.09
C ARG A 204 1.85 8.23 25.01
N ASN A 205 1.48 7.55 23.94
CA ASN A 205 1.76 6.12 23.75
C ASN A 205 3.04 5.90 22.93
N PRO A 206 4.21 5.71 23.55
CA PRO A 206 5.46 5.58 22.82
C PRO A 206 5.58 4.27 22.02
N SER A 207 4.86 3.22 22.41
CA SER A 207 4.82 1.98 21.63
C SER A 207 4.11 2.18 20.28
N LEU A 208 3.07 3.02 20.26
CA LEU A 208 2.36 3.38 19.02
C LEU A 208 3.30 4.09 18.03
N TRP A 209 4.04 5.10 18.50
CA TRP A 209 4.95 5.87 17.65
C TRP A 209 6.15 5.04 17.19
N LEU A 210 6.65 4.17 18.06
CA LEU A 210 7.72 3.23 17.72
C LEU A 210 7.25 2.25 16.64
N ALA A 211 6.04 1.71 16.76
CA ALA A 211 5.42 0.90 15.70
C ALA A 211 5.31 1.68 14.39
N GLY A 212 4.90 2.95 14.43
CA GLY A 212 4.84 3.81 13.26
C GLY A 212 6.18 3.95 12.53
N LEU A 213 7.28 4.13 13.26
CA LEU A 213 8.63 4.21 12.68
C LEU A 213 9.08 2.88 12.08
N VAL A 214 8.76 1.75 12.71
CA VAL A 214 9.02 0.41 12.16
C VAL A 214 8.21 0.18 10.88
N MET A 215 6.93 0.58 10.87
CA MET A 215 6.05 0.51 9.70
C MET A 215 6.58 1.40 8.56
N LEU A 216 7.04 2.62 8.85
CA LEU A 216 7.68 3.51 7.89
C LEU A 216 8.88 2.82 7.23
N SER A 217 9.75 2.18 8.04
CA SER A 217 10.93 1.48 7.53
C SER A 217 10.55 0.30 6.61
N GLY A 218 9.49 -0.43 6.95
CA GLY A 218 8.95 -1.53 6.12
C GLY A 218 8.34 -1.03 4.82
N TYR A 219 7.58 0.07 4.87
CA TYR A 219 6.98 0.65 3.69
C TYR A 219 8.01 1.29 2.76
N GLN A 220 9.00 1.96 3.32
CA GLN A 220 10.12 2.54 2.59
C GLN A 220 10.93 1.45 1.85
N LEU A 221 11.23 0.32 2.52
CA LEU A 221 11.91 -0.81 1.90
C LEU A 221 11.11 -1.38 0.72
N PHE A 222 9.79 -1.51 0.86
CA PHE A 222 8.92 -1.89 -0.25
C PHE A 222 8.97 -0.86 -1.39
N TRP A 223 8.92 0.43 -1.07
CA TRP A 223 8.90 1.52 -2.05
C TRP A 223 10.13 1.51 -2.96
N THR A 224 11.32 1.15 -2.43
CA THR A 224 12.55 1.05 -3.24
C THR A 224 12.44 0.05 -4.39
N THR A 225 11.55 -0.92 -4.29
CA THR A 225 11.36 -1.93 -5.35
C THR A 225 10.79 -1.35 -6.66
N TYR A 226 10.24 -0.12 -6.63
CA TYR A 226 9.77 0.56 -7.83
C TYR A 226 10.90 0.97 -8.79
N SER A 227 12.11 1.18 -8.28
CA SER A 227 13.30 1.51 -9.08
C SER A 227 14.01 0.29 -9.68
N PHE A 228 13.59 -0.93 -9.35
CA PHE A 228 14.29 -2.16 -9.77
C PHE A 228 14.36 -2.31 -11.29
N SER A 229 13.28 -2.03 -12.01
CA SER A 229 13.27 -2.13 -13.48
C SER A 229 14.30 -1.21 -14.13
N ALA A 230 14.39 0.03 -13.67
CA ALA A 230 15.35 0.99 -14.18
C ALA A 230 16.79 0.60 -13.82
N PHE A 231 17.04 0.18 -12.58
CA PHE A 231 18.36 -0.31 -12.16
C PHE A 231 18.81 -1.52 -12.98
N ILE A 232 17.95 -2.51 -13.20
CA ILE A 232 18.23 -3.70 -13.98
C ILE A 232 18.61 -3.33 -15.43
N GLN A 233 17.95 -2.35 -16.01
CA GLN A 233 18.28 -1.87 -17.36
C GLN A 233 19.63 -1.13 -17.39
N ILE A 234 19.86 -0.22 -16.44
CA ILE A 234 21.05 0.66 -16.42
C ILE A 234 22.30 -0.09 -15.94
N ALA A 235 22.19 -0.86 -14.85
CA ALA A 235 23.35 -1.49 -14.21
C ALA A 235 23.67 -2.87 -14.79
N LEU A 236 22.68 -3.60 -15.29
CA LEU A 236 22.84 -4.96 -15.81
C LEU A 236 22.71 -5.03 -17.34
N GLY A 237 22.34 -3.93 -18.01
CA GLY A 237 22.21 -3.88 -19.47
C GLY A 237 21.07 -4.74 -20.03
N LEU A 238 20.09 -5.15 -19.21
CA LEU A 238 18.96 -5.96 -19.68
C LEU A 238 17.96 -5.10 -20.44
N SER A 239 17.25 -5.72 -21.40
CA SER A 239 16.20 -5.03 -22.14
C SER A 239 15.04 -4.61 -21.22
N ALA A 240 14.31 -3.57 -21.62
CA ALA A 240 13.12 -3.11 -20.91
C ALA A 240 12.08 -4.22 -20.73
N LEU A 241 11.93 -5.09 -21.74
CA LEU A 241 11.03 -6.24 -21.70
C LEU A 241 11.45 -7.24 -20.62
N SER A 242 12.74 -7.61 -20.57
CA SER A 242 13.27 -8.54 -19.58
C SER A 242 13.18 -7.96 -18.17
N ALA A 243 13.54 -6.69 -17.98
CA ALA A 243 13.45 -6.00 -16.71
C ALA A 243 11.98 -5.90 -16.24
N GLY A 244 11.05 -5.57 -17.15
CA GLY A 244 9.61 -5.56 -16.89
C GLY A 244 9.08 -6.93 -16.47
N ALA A 245 9.43 -8.01 -17.19
CA ALA A 245 9.01 -9.36 -16.85
C ALA A 245 9.49 -9.80 -15.46
N ILE A 246 10.74 -9.49 -15.10
CA ILE A 246 11.32 -9.79 -13.78
C ILE A 246 10.55 -9.04 -12.68
N THR A 247 10.27 -7.76 -12.89
CA THR A 247 9.56 -6.94 -11.90
C THR A 247 8.08 -7.32 -11.77
N VAL A 248 7.43 -7.75 -12.85
CA VAL A 248 6.07 -8.34 -12.80
C VAL A 248 6.08 -9.66 -12.03
N GLY A 249 7.07 -10.53 -12.27
CA GLY A 249 7.25 -11.77 -11.49
C GLY A 249 7.29 -11.52 -9.98
N ARG A 250 7.91 -10.43 -9.54
CA ARG A 250 7.93 -10.00 -8.13
C ARG A 250 6.53 -9.77 -7.55
N LEU A 251 5.56 -9.28 -8.33
CA LEU A 251 4.20 -9.03 -7.83
C LEU A 251 3.51 -10.31 -7.36
N TRP A 252 3.80 -11.45 -7.99
CA TRP A 252 3.27 -12.75 -7.56
C TRP A 252 3.84 -13.24 -6.23
N MET A 253 4.91 -12.63 -5.75
CA MET A 253 5.44 -12.91 -4.40
C MET A 253 4.58 -12.28 -3.30
N ARG A 254 3.68 -11.35 -3.64
CA ARG A 254 2.85 -10.64 -2.65
C ARG A 254 1.91 -11.56 -1.87
N PRO A 255 1.07 -12.41 -2.51
CA PRO A 255 0.24 -13.35 -1.78
C PRO A 255 1.07 -14.28 -0.88
N ILE A 256 2.17 -14.82 -1.42
CA ILE A 256 3.00 -15.80 -0.72
C ILE A 256 3.69 -15.14 0.49
N GLY A 257 4.43 -14.06 0.26
CA GLY A 257 5.20 -13.38 1.30
C GLY A 257 4.33 -12.86 2.45
N ALA A 258 3.20 -12.21 2.13
CA ALA A 258 2.32 -11.64 3.13
C ALA A 258 1.64 -12.72 3.99
N ILE A 259 1.15 -13.80 3.37
CA ILE A 259 0.49 -14.89 4.11
C ILE A 259 1.50 -15.63 4.98
N VAL A 260 2.64 -16.05 4.43
CA VAL A 260 3.66 -16.79 5.18
C VAL A 260 4.18 -15.96 6.36
N ALA A 261 4.52 -14.69 6.15
CA ALA A 261 4.97 -13.82 7.22
C ALA A 261 3.89 -13.58 8.28
N GLY A 262 2.61 -13.48 7.87
CA GLY A 262 1.48 -13.37 8.77
C GLY A 262 1.38 -14.55 9.73
N TYR A 263 1.42 -15.79 9.22
CA TYR A 263 1.42 -17.00 10.07
C TYR A 263 2.65 -17.06 10.97
N LEU A 264 3.84 -16.79 10.43
CA LEU A 264 5.08 -16.82 11.19
C LEU A 264 5.05 -15.80 12.35
N SER A 265 4.45 -14.63 12.13
CA SER A 265 4.33 -13.58 13.13
C SER A 265 3.39 -13.94 14.28
N ASP A 266 2.36 -14.74 14.02
CA ASP A 266 1.45 -15.22 15.07
C ASP A 266 2.05 -16.38 15.88
N TRP A 267 2.93 -17.20 15.26
CA TRP A 267 3.60 -18.30 15.95
C TRP A 267 4.78 -17.86 16.81
N THR A 268 5.34 -16.69 16.51
CA THR A 268 6.54 -16.18 17.20
C THR A 268 6.26 -14.82 17.85
N SER A 269 6.59 -13.75 17.15
CA SER A 269 6.35 -12.36 17.57
C SER A 269 6.29 -11.49 16.34
N ARG A 270 5.28 -10.63 16.25
CA ARG A 270 5.08 -9.69 15.14
C ARG A 270 6.28 -8.78 14.95
N GLN A 271 6.83 -8.28 16.05
CA GLN A 271 7.97 -7.39 16.06
C GLN A 271 9.27 -8.10 15.63
N LEU A 272 9.50 -9.32 16.11
CA LEU A 272 10.70 -10.10 15.72
C LEU A 272 10.67 -10.48 14.25
N VAL A 273 9.51 -10.94 13.75
CA VAL A 273 9.34 -11.27 12.32
C VAL A 273 9.55 -10.03 11.46
N LEU A 274 8.93 -8.91 11.83
CA LEU A 274 9.10 -7.67 11.08
C LEU A 274 10.55 -7.17 11.12
N GLY A 275 11.21 -7.22 12.29
CA GLY A 275 12.63 -6.89 12.45
C GLY A 275 13.55 -7.77 11.59
N ALA A 276 13.30 -9.08 11.57
CA ALA A 276 14.05 -10.03 10.74
C ALA A 276 13.84 -9.76 9.23
N LEU A 277 12.61 -9.51 8.81
CA LEU A 277 12.30 -9.16 7.41
C LEU A 277 12.98 -7.85 6.98
N LEU A 278 13.02 -6.83 7.86
CA LEU A 278 13.73 -5.59 7.60
C LEU A 278 15.23 -5.79 7.50
N PHE A 279 15.83 -6.59 8.39
CA PHE A 279 17.25 -6.93 8.35
C PHE A 279 17.62 -7.69 7.07
N LEU A 280 16.88 -8.75 6.76
CA LEU A 280 17.09 -9.54 5.54
C LEU A 280 16.88 -8.69 4.29
N GLY A 281 15.81 -7.87 4.25
CA GLY A 281 15.53 -6.97 3.14
C GLY A 281 16.66 -5.95 2.92
N ALA A 282 17.21 -5.36 3.98
CA ALA A 282 18.34 -4.46 3.90
C ALA A 282 19.58 -5.17 3.33
N THR A 283 19.90 -6.37 3.84
CA THR A 283 21.05 -7.16 3.38
C THR A 283 20.92 -7.53 1.90
N LEU A 284 19.75 -8.01 1.48
CA LEU A 284 19.49 -8.37 0.09
C LEU A 284 19.48 -7.15 -0.84
N LEU A 285 19.02 -5.99 -0.34
CA LEU A 285 19.04 -4.76 -1.11
C LEU A 285 20.47 -4.24 -1.33
N LEU A 286 21.34 -4.36 -0.32
CA LEU A 286 22.77 -4.06 -0.48
C LEU A 286 23.43 -5.01 -1.48
N LEU A 287 23.11 -6.30 -1.43
CA LEU A 287 23.58 -7.27 -2.41
C LEU A 287 23.09 -6.90 -3.82
N PHE A 288 21.80 -6.59 -3.97
CA PHE A 288 21.20 -6.20 -5.25
C PHE A 288 21.85 -4.93 -5.83
N GLY A 289 22.06 -3.91 -5.01
CA GLY A 289 22.76 -2.68 -5.42
C GLY A 289 24.24 -2.91 -5.78
N GLY A 290 24.86 -3.96 -5.24
CA GLY A 290 26.24 -4.34 -5.56
C GLY A 290 26.40 -5.12 -6.87
N LEU A 291 25.28 -5.52 -7.54
CA LEU A 291 25.34 -6.25 -8.81
C LEU A 291 25.91 -5.38 -9.93
N GLY A 292 26.71 -6.00 -10.81
CA GLY A 292 27.26 -5.38 -12.02
C GLY A 292 26.89 -6.16 -13.28
N ILE A 293 27.37 -5.71 -14.43
CA ILE A 293 27.07 -6.26 -15.76
C ILE A 293 27.36 -7.78 -15.88
N SER A 294 28.27 -8.29 -15.07
CA SER A 294 28.59 -9.74 -15.03
C SER A 294 27.44 -10.60 -14.48
N TRP A 295 26.49 -10.01 -13.79
CA TRP A 295 25.33 -10.70 -13.24
C TRP A 295 24.16 -10.65 -14.24
N SER A 296 23.67 -11.82 -14.63
CA SER A 296 22.52 -11.93 -15.55
C SER A 296 21.75 -13.23 -15.29
N GLY A 297 20.55 -13.32 -15.85
CA GLY A 297 19.75 -14.53 -15.81
C GLY A 297 19.18 -14.90 -14.44
N ALA A 298 19.19 -16.20 -14.12
CA ALA A 298 18.51 -16.77 -12.96
C ALA A 298 18.89 -16.15 -11.59
N PRO A 299 20.16 -15.81 -11.29
CA PRO A 299 20.50 -15.19 -10.00
C PRO A 299 19.82 -13.85 -9.76
N VAL A 300 19.74 -13.00 -10.79
CA VAL A 300 19.05 -11.68 -10.69
C VAL A 300 17.56 -11.87 -10.47
N VAL A 301 16.94 -12.76 -11.25
CA VAL A 301 15.53 -13.11 -11.10
C VAL A 301 15.25 -13.62 -9.69
N GLY A 302 16.04 -14.59 -9.22
CA GLY A 302 15.91 -15.16 -7.88
C GLY A 302 16.01 -14.10 -6.79
N LEU A 303 17.00 -13.20 -6.89
CA LEU A 303 17.21 -12.13 -5.90
C LEU A 303 16.03 -11.14 -5.87
N VAL A 304 15.52 -10.71 -7.03
CA VAL A 304 14.35 -9.81 -7.12
C VAL A 304 13.10 -10.47 -6.54
N LEU A 305 12.88 -11.78 -6.82
CA LEU A 305 11.74 -12.51 -6.27
C LEU A 305 11.86 -12.65 -4.75
N VAL A 306 13.04 -12.95 -4.21
CA VAL A 306 13.26 -13.05 -2.75
C VAL A 306 13.08 -11.70 -2.08
N ILE A 307 13.62 -10.60 -2.64
CA ILE A 307 13.37 -9.25 -2.11
C ILE A 307 11.86 -8.95 -2.14
N GLY A 308 11.17 -9.34 -3.22
CA GLY A 308 9.71 -9.22 -3.29
C GLY A 308 9.00 -9.96 -2.17
N LEU A 309 9.37 -11.22 -1.93
CA LEU A 309 8.83 -12.04 -0.84
C LEU A 309 9.00 -11.36 0.53
N ILE A 310 10.22 -10.86 0.82
CA ILE A 310 10.57 -10.19 2.08
C ILE A 310 9.78 -8.88 2.25
N THR A 311 9.76 -8.03 1.23
CA THR A 311 9.09 -6.72 1.30
C THR A 311 7.58 -6.85 1.43
N TYR A 312 6.97 -7.80 0.71
CA TYR A 312 5.54 -8.09 0.85
C TYR A 312 5.22 -8.82 2.16
N GLY A 313 6.14 -9.64 2.68
CA GLY A 313 6.04 -10.20 4.02
C GLY A 313 5.99 -9.12 5.09
N ALA A 314 6.88 -8.14 5.04
CA ALA A 314 6.88 -7.00 5.96
C ALA A 314 5.55 -6.22 5.88
N ARG A 315 5.00 -5.99 4.68
CA ARG A 315 3.69 -5.36 4.48
C ARG A 315 2.53 -6.17 5.05
N GLY A 316 2.62 -7.50 5.02
CA GLY A 316 1.60 -8.39 5.60
C GLY A 316 1.55 -8.34 7.13
N VAL A 317 2.65 -7.98 7.78
CA VAL A 317 2.78 -8.03 9.24
C VAL A 317 2.71 -6.66 9.91
N PHE A 318 3.16 -5.58 9.27
CA PHE A 318 3.39 -4.33 9.99
C PHE A 318 2.12 -3.76 10.67
N TRP A 319 0.93 -3.87 10.05
CA TRP A 319 -0.32 -3.43 10.70
C TRP A 319 -0.72 -4.30 11.89
N ALA A 320 -0.31 -5.57 11.92
CA ALA A 320 -0.57 -6.46 13.04
C ALA A 320 0.12 -6.00 14.35
N THR A 321 1.21 -5.24 14.26
CA THR A 321 1.92 -4.69 15.43
C THR A 321 1.08 -3.67 16.22
N LEU A 322 0.04 -3.09 15.61
CA LEU A 322 -0.90 -2.19 16.31
C LEU A 322 -1.60 -2.90 17.48
N ALA A 323 -1.85 -4.22 17.36
CA ALA A 323 -2.50 -5.00 18.41
C ALA A 323 -1.69 -5.03 19.72
N ASP A 324 -0.37 -4.84 19.63
CA ASP A 324 0.56 -4.89 20.75
C ASP A 324 0.83 -3.50 21.36
N CYS A 325 0.13 -2.46 20.88
CA CYS A 325 0.37 -1.07 21.31
C CYS A 325 -0.60 -0.57 22.39
N ASP A 326 -1.45 -1.42 22.96
CA ASP A 326 -2.45 -1.07 24.00
C ASP A 326 -3.35 0.12 23.61
N VAL A 327 -3.81 0.12 22.35
CA VAL A 327 -4.71 1.17 21.85
C VAL A 327 -6.16 0.77 22.11
N PRO A 328 -6.93 1.57 22.87
CA PRO A 328 -8.35 1.31 23.08
C PRO A 328 -9.13 1.28 21.78
N ASP A 329 -10.11 0.35 21.66
CA ASP A 329 -10.90 0.16 20.42
C ASP A 329 -11.64 1.43 19.98
N ARG A 330 -12.07 2.28 20.95
CA ARG A 330 -12.77 3.54 20.68
C ARG A 330 -11.94 4.56 19.89
N VAL A 331 -10.60 4.49 19.96
CA VAL A 331 -9.66 5.40 19.27
C VAL A 331 -8.75 4.65 18.28
N LYS A 332 -9.06 3.40 18.00
CA LYS A 332 -8.24 2.54 17.10
C LYS A 332 -8.17 3.09 15.68
N GLY A 333 -9.28 3.61 15.17
CA GLY A 333 -9.31 4.27 13.86
C GLY A 333 -8.44 5.53 13.84
N LEU A 334 -8.51 6.36 14.88
CA LEU A 334 -7.68 7.55 15.00
C LEU A 334 -6.18 7.19 15.09
N ALA A 335 -5.85 6.09 15.79
CA ALA A 335 -4.49 5.56 15.84
C ALA A 335 -4.02 5.10 14.46
N ILE A 336 -4.86 4.39 13.70
CA ILE A 336 -4.58 3.97 12.33
C ILE A 336 -4.34 5.18 11.44
N GLY A 337 -5.19 6.21 11.51
CA GLY A 337 -5.02 7.45 10.78
C GLY A 337 -3.69 8.15 11.10
N SER A 338 -3.36 8.25 12.39
CA SER A 338 -2.11 8.86 12.86
C SER A 338 -0.87 8.06 12.41
N LEU A 339 -0.92 6.74 12.52
CA LEU A 339 0.15 5.86 12.03
C LEU A 339 0.30 5.92 10.52
N SER A 340 -0.79 6.08 9.77
CA SER A 340 -0.75 6.18 8.31
C SER A 340 0.04 7.40 7.84
N LEU A 341 -0.03 8.53 8.56
CA LEU A 341 0.78 9.71 8.25
C LEU A 341 2.28 9.41 8.31
N ILE A 342 2.72 8.62 9.29
CA ILE A 342 4.13 8.24 9.44
C ILE A 342 4.47 7.12 8.46
N CYS A 343 3.70 6.06 8.45
CA CYS A 343 3.96 4.86 7.65
C CYS A 343 4.07 5.17 6.15
N TYR A 344 3.21 6.06 5.64
CA TYR A 344 3.16 6.41 4.21
C TYR A 344 3.90 7.73 3.87
N ALA A 345 4.61 8.32 4.82
CA ALA A 345 5.52 9.44 4.52
C ALA A 345 6.52 9.15 3.38
N PRO A 346 6.99 7.90 3.19
CA PRO A 346 7.82 7.56 2.03
C PRO A 346 7.19 7.86 0.66
N ASP A 347 5.86 7.90 0.52
CA ASP A 347 5.21 8.29 -0.75
C ASP A 347 5.63 9.71 -1.21
N VAL A 348 5.97 10.58 -0.27
CA VAL A 348 6.44 11.94 -0.54
C VAL A 348 7.97 12.03 -0.46
N ILE A 349 8.57 11.41 0.56
CA ILE A 349 9.99 11.57 0.88
C ILE A 349 10.87 10.77 -0.10
N GLN A 350 10.47 9.54 -0.47
CA GLN A 350 11.27 8.66 -1.33
C GLN A 350 11.57 9.25 -2.71
N PRO A 351 10.60 9.79 -3.46
CA PRO A 351 10.89 10.40 -4.75
C PRO A 351 11.89 11.55 -4.65
N LEU A 352 11.84 12.35 -3.57
CA LEU A 352 12.75 13.47 -3.37
C LEU A 352 14.18 12.99 -3.10
N ILE A 353 14.34 11.94 -2.30
CA ILE A 353 15.65 11.35 -2.01
C ILE A 353 16.20 10.65 -3.26
N GLU A 354 15.35 9.87 -3.94
CA GLU A 354 15.73 9.22 -5.19
C GLU A 354 16.21 10.24 -6.22
N ALA A 355 15.46 11.31 -6.45
CA ALA A 355 15.83 12.38 -7.35
C ALA A 355 17.17 13.04 -6.96
N SER A 356 17.40 13.29 -5.66
CA SER A 356 18.64 13.90 -5.17
C SER A 356 19.87 13.01 -5.34
N LEU A 357 19.71 11.68 -5.27
CA LEU A 357 20.80 10.72 -5.39
C LEU A 357 21.06 10.27 -6.83
N LEU A 358 20.05 10.26 -7.68
CA LEU A 358 20.16 9.89 -9.08
C LEU A 358 20.56 11.08 -9.98
N GLY A 359 20.21 12.32 -9.60
CA GLY A 359 20.41 13.50 -10.41
C GLY A 359 19.66 13.47 -11.75
N ASP A 360 20.06 14.34 -12.68
CA ASP A 360 19.41 14.47 -14.00
C ASP A 360 19.71 13.28 -14.94
N SER A 361 20.79 12.54 -14.68
CA SER A 361 21.23 11.39 -15.47
C SER A 361 21.38 10.16 -14.59
N PRO A 362 20.33 9.34 -14.44
CA PRO A 362 20.37 8.15 -13.59
C PRO A 362 21.53 7.21 -13.98
N SER A 363 22.30 6.81 -12.98
CA SER A 363 23.47 5.92 -13.14
C SER A 363 23.41 4.76 -12.17
N ALA A 364 24.14 3.69 -12.47
CA ALA A 364 24.27 2.54 -11.55
C ALA A 364 24.76 2.97 -10.16
N GLY A 365 25.72 3.92 -10.09
CA GLY A 365 26.23 4.47 -8.83
C GLY A 365 25.20 5.26 -8.04
N GLY A 366 24.33 6.02 -8.71
CA GLY A 366 23.19 6.71 -8.10
C GLY A 366 22.22 5.72 -7.44
N TYR A 367 21.83 4.67 -8.18
CA TYR A 367 20.97 3.60 -7.61
C TYR A 367 21.63 2.86 -6.45
N GLN A 368 22.96 2.58 -6.53
CA GLN A 368 23.69 1.98 -5.41
C GLN A 368 23.63 2.85 -4.16
N SER A 369 23.79 4.17 -4.31
CA SER A 369 23.70 5.12 -3.19
C SER A 369 22.29 5.15 -2.61
N TYR A 370 21.27 5.14 -3.46
CA TYR A 370 19.88 5.05 -3.05
C TYR A 370 19.58 3.76 -2.28
N TYR A 371 20.04 2.60 -2.76
CA TYR A 371 19.83 1.33 -2.06
C TYR A 371 20.62 1.23 -0.75
N ARG A 372 21.81 1.82 -0.67
CA ARG A 372 22.56 1.92 0.61
C ARG A 372 21.81 2.75 1.63
N TRP A 373 21.28 3.90 1.23
CA TRP A 373 20.45 4.74 2.09
C TRP A 373 19.18 3.97 2.54
N ALA A 374 18.50 3.33 1.62
CA ALA A 374 17.30 2.56 1.92
C ALA A 374 17.56 1.37 2.87
N ALA A 375 18.68 0.66 2.66
CA ALA A 375 19.11 -0.41 3.54
C ALA A 375 19.43 0.09 4.95
N MET A 376 20.08 1.26 5.08
CA MET A 376 20.36 1.87 6.38
C MET A 376 19.08 2.17 7.15
N VAL A 377 18.06 2.75 6.51
CA VAL A 377 16.76 3.00 7.13
C VAL A 377 16.09 1.69 7.54
N ALA A 378 16.18 0.64 6.73
CA ALA A 378 15.62 -0.67 7.07
C ALA A 378 16.36 -1.33 8.24
N LEU A 379 17.69 -1.19 8.35
CA LEU A 379 18.47 -1.66 9.52
C LEU A 379 18.10 -0.91 10.79
N LEU A 380 17.93 0.40 10.72
CA LEU A 380 17.40 1.19 11.84
C LEU A 380 16.02 0.71 12.25
N GLY A 381 15.13 0.47 11.28
CA GLY A 381 13.80 -0.10 11.50
C GLY A 381 13.84 -1.48 12.17
N SER A 382 14.81 -2.35 11.79
CA SER A 382 15.03 -3.63 12.44
C SER A 382 15.40 -3.46 13.93
N GLY A 383 16.31 -2.55 14.25
CA GLY A 383 16.66 -2.21 15.63
C GLY A 383 15.47 -1.67 16.43
N LEU A 384 14.66 -0.79 15.82
CA LEU A 384 13.44 -0.27 16.45
C LEU A 384 12.40 -1.37 16.68
N ALA A 385 12.30 -2.36 15.79
CA ALA A 385 11.40 -3.51 15.96
C ALA A 385 11.82 -4.38 17.16
N LEU A 386 13.12 -4.59 17.36
CA LEU A 386 13.67 -5.29 18.55
C LEU A 386 13.37 -4.50 19.83
N TRP A 387 13.54 -3.19 19.80
CA TRP A 387 13.20 -2.33 20.94
C TRP A 387 11.71 -2.38 21.26
N LEU A 388 10.84 -2.31 20.23
CA LEU A 388 9.40 -2.45 20.41
C LEU A 388 9.05 -3.81 21.04
N HIS A 389 9.69 -4.89 20.59
CA HIS A 389 9.51 -6.23 21.15
C HIS A 389 9.83 -6.27 22.65
N GLN A 390 11.02 -5.79 23.05
CA GLN A 390 11.42 -5.73 24.45
C GLN A 390 10.46 -4.91 25.30
N ARG A 391 9.96 -3.79 24.75
CA ARG A 391 9.02 -2.93 25.44
C ARG A 391 7.65 -3.56 25.64
N VAL A 392 7.19 -4.35 24.67
CA VAL A 392 5.92 -5.08 24.76
C VAL A 392 6.03 -6.22 25.76
N GLN A 393 7.12 -7.00 25.73
CA GLN A 393 7.36 -8.08 26.69
C GLN A 393 7.51 -7.58 28.12
N GLY A 394 8.23 -6.49 28.37
CA GLY A 394 8.39 -5.93 29.70
C GLY A 394 7.12 -5.34 30.34
N ARG A 395 5.99 -5.33 29.59
CA ARG A 395 4.66 -4.95 30.10
C ARG A 395 3.79 -6.14 30.48
N GLN A 396 4.12 -7.34 30.03
CA GLN A 396 3.45 -8.56 30.49
C GLN A 396 4.13 -8.98 31.79
N PRO A 397 3.48 -8.80 32.96
CA PRO A 397 4.01 -9.38 34.18
C PRO A 397 4.04 -10.90 33.97
N ASP A 398 5.09 -11.55 34.43
CA ASP A 398 5.30 -12.99 34.37
C ASP A 398 3.98 -13.73 34.70
N LEU A 399 3.40 -14.38 33.67
CA LEU A 399 2.31 -15.36 33.83
C LEU A 399 2.91 -16.73 34.08
#